data_b122876d814ccc80d3dedca3936aac29
#
_entry.id   b122876d814ccc80d3dedca3936aac29
#
_cell.length_a   1.000
_cell.length_b   1.000
_cell.length_c   1.000
_cell.angle_alpha   90.00
_cell.angle_beta   90.00
_cell.angle_gamma   90.00
#
_symmetry.space_group_name_H-M   'P 1'
#
loop_
_entity.id
_entity.type
_entity.pdbx_description
1 polymer ?
#
loop_
_entity_poly.entity_id
_entity_poly.type
_entity_poly.pdbx_seq_one_letter_code
_entity_poly.pdbx_strand_id
1 'polypeptide(L)'
;MASANVVELTTDNWEQEVVKSDKPVLVDFWAPWCGPCRALAPTIDKVADQFAGRVKVGKLNTDENPETAVKYGITGIPQVLLFKGSSKPQKTFVGVTSENELVKTINSLL
;
A
#
# COMPACT_ATOMS: atom_id res chain seq x y z
N MET A 1 -2.99 3.63 16.76
CA MET A 1 -1.73 4.30 16.40
C MET A 1 -1.16 3.68 15.13
N ALA A 2 -0.60 4.50 14.27
CA ALA A 2 0.05 3.99 13.07
C ALA A 2 1.33 3.25 13.43
N SER A 3 1.64 2.19 12.69
CA SER A 3 2.88 1.44 12.88
C SER A 3 4.08 2.26 12.39
N ALA A 4 5.19 2.19 13.11
CA ALA A 4 6.45 2.78 12.68
C ALA A 4 7.00 2.11 11.43
N ASN A 5 6.48 0.91 11.08
CA ASN A 5 6.91 0.17 9.90
C ASN A 5 6.14 0.55 8.63
N VAL A 6 5.19 1.48 8.73
CA VAL A 6 4.46 1.99 7.56
C VAL A 6 5.17 3.23 7.03
N VAL A 7 5.53 3.20 5.75
CA VAL A 7 6.27 4.27 5.08
C VAL A 7 5.27 5.24 4.45
N GLU A 8 5.52 6.53 4.60
CA GLU A 8 4.73 7.53 3.86
C GLU A 8 5.23 7.61 2.43
N LEU A 9 4.36 7.28 1.47
CA LEU A 9 4.67 7.33 0.05
C LEU A 9 4.08 8.59 -0.57
N THR A 10 4.83 9.18 -1.49
CA THR A 10 4.44 10.41 -2.17
C THR A 10 4.77 10.28 -3.65
N THR A 11 4.24 11.19 -4.47
CA THR A 11 4.63 11.26 -5.87
C THR A 11 6.15 11.45 -6.01
N ASP A 12 6.74 12.26 -5.12
CA ASP A 12 8.17 12.57 -5.17
C ASP A 12 9.06 11.36 -4.84
N ASN A 13 8.66 10.52 -3.89
CA ASN A 13 9.49 9.37 -3.50
C ASN A 13 9.08 8.05 -4.15
N TRP A 14 8.06 8.08 -5.02
CA TRP A 14 7.47 6.88 -5.61
C TRP A 14 8.48 6.01 -6.35
N GLU A 15 9.25 6.63 -7.24
CA GLU A 15 10.22 5.89 -8.05
C GLU A 15 11.23 5.17 -7.16
N GLN A 16 11.78 5.87 -6.19
CA GLN A 16 12.81 5.32 -5.30
C GLN A 16 12.24 4.26 -4.36
N GLU A 17 11.08 4.53 -3.76
CA GLU A 17 10.54 3.68 -2.70
C GLU A 17 9.75 2.48 -3.23
N VAL A 18 9.13 2.60 -4.39
CA VAL A 18 8.26 1.55 -4.92
C VAL A 18 8.89 0.86 -6.13
N VAL A 19 9.17 1.61 -7.18
CA VAL A 19 9.62 1.03 -8.45
C VAL A 19 11.01 0.40 -8.31
N LYS A 20 11.92 1.08 -7.62
CA LYS A 20 13.30 0.63 -7.43
C LYS A 20 13.52 -0.14 -6.15
N SER A 21 12.45 -0.50 -5.44
CA SER A 21 12.57 -1.25 -4.19
C SER A 21 13.14 -2.64 -4.45
N ASP A 22 14.06 -3.06 -3.58
CA ASP A 22 14.61 -4.42 -3.61
C ASP A 22 13.70 -5.43 -2.90
N LYS A 23 12.61 -4.96 -2.29
CA LYS A 23 11.62 -5.79 -1.60
C LYS A 23 10.25 -5.58 -2.25
N PRO A 24 9.34 -6.54 -2.13
CA PRO A 24 7.94 -6.27 -2.50
C PRO A 24 7.39 -5.08 -1.71
N VAL A 25 6.49 -4.32 -2.32
CA VAL A 25 5.90 -3.12 -1.69
C VAL A 25 4.39 -3.22 -1.75
N LEU A 26 3.75 -3.14 -0.59
CA LEU A 26 2.30 -3.04 -0.48
C LEU A 26 1.95 -1.58 -0.27
N VAL A 27 1.08 -1.04 -1.12
CA VAL A 27 0.70 0.37 -1.06
C VAL A 27 -0.79 0.50 -0.79
N ASP A 28 -1.14 1.21 0.28
CA ASP A 28 -2.51 1.55 0.65
C ASP A 28 -2.81 2.96 0.15
N PHE A 29 -3.67 3.07 -0.86
CA PHE A 29 -4.14 4.37 -1.36
C PHE A 29 -5.35 4.78 -0.52
N TRP A 30 -5.25 5.94 0.15
CA TRP A 30 -6.22 6.37 1.13
C TRP A 30 -6.43 7.88 1.11
N ALA A 31 -7.41 8.37 1.87
CA ALA A 31 -7.61 9.80 2.10
C ALA A 31 -8.15 10.02 3.52
N PRO A 32 -7.86 11.18 4.13
CA PRO A 32 -8.28 11.44 5.51
C PRO A 32 -9.80 11.39 5.73
N TRP A 33 -10.58 11.75 4.72
CA TRP A 33 -12.04 11.80 4.82
C TRP A 33 -12.71 10.44 4.60
N CYS A 34 -11.95 9.42 4.29
CA CYS A 34 -12.46 8.12 3.87
C CYS A 34 -12.66 7.21 5.08
N GLY A 35 -13.91 6.92 5.43
CA GLY A 35 -14.27 6.04 6.55
C GLY A 35 -13.73 4.62 6.39
N PRO A 36 -13.99 3.95 5.24
CA PRO A 36 -13.45 2.61 5.00
C PRO A 36 -11.91 2.55 5.05
N CYS A 37 -11.23 3.62 4.65
CA CYS A 37 -9.77 3.69 4.76
C CYS A 37 -9.33 3.63 6.23
N ARG A 38 -10.05 4.31 7.11
CA ARG A 38 -9.77 4.26 8.55
C ARG A 38 -10.04 2.86 9.12
N ALA A 39 -11.05 2.18 8.61
CA ALA A 39 -11.33 0.80 9.03
C ALA A 39 -10.21 -0.15 8.62
N LEU A 40 -9.57 0.09 7.47
CA LEU A 40 -8.47 -0.74 6.98
C LEU A 40 -7.14 -0.45 7.68
N ALA A 41 -6.96 0.75 8.23
CA ALA A 41 -5.67 1.18 8.77
C ALA A 41 -5.06 0.21 9.80
N PRO A 42 -5.81 -0.32 10.78
CA PRO A 42 -5.23 -1.29 11.72
C PRO A 42 -4.70 -2.55 11.03
N THR A 43 -5.39 -3.01 9.99
CA THR A 43 -4.95 -4.18 9.21
C THR A 43 -3.62 -3.89 8.51
N ILE A 44 -3.50 -2.72 7.90
CA ILE A 44 -2.26 -2.31 7.24
C ILE A 44 -1.11 -2.25 8.24
N ASP A 45 -1.35 -1.71 9.44
CA ASP A 45 -0.34 -1.65 10.51
C ASP A 45 0.12 -3.06 10.91
N LYS A 46 -0.82 -4.00 11.07
CA LYS A 46 -0.49 -5.38 11.43
C LYS A 46 0.35 -6.06 10.34
N VAL A 47 -0.02 -5.86 9.08
CA VAL A 47 0.73 -6.44 7.96
C VAL A 47 2.14 -5.85 7.92
N ALA A 48 2.28 -4.54 8.12
CA ALA A 48 3.58 -3.88 8.14
C ALA A 48 4.48 -4.48 9.23
N ASP A 49 3.92 -4.69 10.42
CA ASP A 49 4.68 -5.24 11.53
C ASP A 49 5.07 -6.69 11.27
N GLN A 50 4.16 -7.48 10.70
CA GLN A 50 4.40 -8.89 10.43
C GLN A 50 5.52 -9.09 9.41
N PHE A 51 5.60 -8.25 8.40
CA PHE A 51 6.56 -8.41 7.31
C PHE A 51 7.73 -7.42 7.38
N ALA A 52 7.93 -6.78 8.52
CA ALA A 52 9.04 -5.83 8.70
C ALA A 52 10.36 -6.45 8.26
N GLY A 53 11.11 -5.76 7.41
CA GLY A 53 12.37 -6.25 6.87
C GLY A 53 12.25 -7.11 5.63
N ARG A 54 11.05 -7.64 5.32
CA ARG A 54 10.84 -8.51 4.15
C ARG A 54 9.95 -7.89 3.10
N VAL A 55 8.99 -7.08 3.50
CA VAL A 55 8.07 -6.38 2.61
C VAL A 55 7.96 -4.95 3.10
N LYS A 56 8.05 -4.01 2.18
CA LYS A 56 7.81 -2.61 2.51
C LYS A 56 6.30 -2.38 2.43
N VAL A 57 5.74 -1.78 3.47
CA VAL A 57 4.32 -1.41 3.50
C VAL A 57 4.25 0.10 3.61
N GLY A 58 3.50 0.72 2.70
CA GLY A 58 3.39 2.16 2.68
C GLY A 58 1.97 2.62 2.45
N LYS A 59 1.73 3.90 2.72
CA LYS A 59 0.45 4.56 2.50
C LYS A 59 0.66 5.80 1.66
N LEU A 60 -0.23 6.00 0.68
CA LEU A 60 -0.20 7.17 -0.17
C LEU A 60 -1.52 7.93 -0.03
N ASN A 61 -1.44 9.17 0.45
CA ASN A 61 -2.60 10.05 0.57
C ASN A 61 -2.95 10.59 -0.82
N THR A 62 -4.11 10.19 -1.34
CA THR A 62 -4.51 10.53 -2.71
C THR A 62 -4.83 12.02 -2.86
N ASP A 63 -5.24 12.69 -1.78
CA ASP A 63 -5.51 14.13 -1.84
C ASP A 63 -4.24 14.92 -2.05
N GLU A 64 -3.13 14.49 -1.46
CA GLU A 64 -1.84 15.17 -1.55
C GLU A 64 -1.01 14.71 -2.74
N ASN A 65 -1.34 13.55 -3.31
CA ASN A 65 -0.57 12.94 -4.40
C ASN A 65 -1.48 12.48 -5.53
N PRO A 66 -2.24 13.42 -6.13
CA PRO A 66 -3.20 13.06 -7.16
C PRO A 66 -2.57 12.49 -8.42
N GLU A 67 -1.35 12.90 -8.76
CA GLU A 67 -0.66 12.43 -9.97
C GLU A 67 -0.46 10.92 -9.94
N THR A 68 0.02 10.39 -8.81
CA THR A 68 0.25 8.95 -8.66
C THR A 68 -1.06 8.18 -8.64
N ALA A 69 -2.09 8.73 -7.96
CA ALA A 69 -3.41 8.10 -7.93
C ALA A 69 -3.99 7.98 -9.34
N VAL A 70 -3.89 9.04 -10.15
CA VAL A 70 -4.38 9.03 -11.53
C VAL A 70 -3.59 8.04 -12.37
N LYS A 71 -2.28 8.00 -12.21
CA LYS A 71 -1.41 7.08 -12.97
C LYS A 71 -1.84 5.63 -12.81
N TYR A 72 -2.28 5.25 -11.63
CA TYR A 72 -2.70 3.87 -11.35
C TYR A 72 -4.21 3.66 -11.45
N GLY A 73 -4.95 4.66 -11.94
CA GLY A 73 -6.38 4.54 -12.14
C GLY A 73 -7.17 4.36 -10.84
N ILE A 74 -6.70 4.99 -9.76
CA ILE A 74 -7.37 4.89 -8.46
C ILE A 74 -8.61 5.77 -8.47
N THR A 75 -9.78 5.15 -8.64
CA THR A 75 -11.06 5.86 -8.66
C THR A 75 -11.88 5.61 -7.40
N GLY A 76 -11.54 4.57 -6.63
CA GLY A 76 -12.20 4.27 -5.37
C GLY A 76 -11.17 3.92 -4.32
N ILE A 77 -11.41 4.33 -3.08
CA ILE A 77 -10.49 4.05 -1.96
C ILE A 77 -11.27 3.47 -0.79
N PRO A 78 -10.63 2.64 0.06
CA PRO A 78 -9.23 2.24 -0.04
C PRO A 78 -8.98 1.30 -1.21
N GLN A 79 -7.78 1.37 -1.77
CA GLN A 79 -7.35 0.44 -2.78
C GLN A 79 -5.89 0.09 -2.48
N VAL A 80 -5.59 -1.21 -2.47
CA VAL A 80 -4.27 -1.69 -2.09
C VAL A 80 -3.63 -2.35 -3.30
N LEU A 81 -2.41 -1.91 -3.64
CA LEU A 81 -1.65 -2.45 -4.75
C LEU A 81 -0.37 -3.09 -4.21
N LEU A 82 -0.02 -4.25 -4.77
CA LEU A 82 1.20 -4.97 -4.39
C LEU A 82 2.16 -4.98 -5.57
N PHE A 83 3.35 -4.42 -5.34
CA PHE A 83 4.41 -4.29 -6.36
C PHE A 83 5.58 -5.21 -6.02
N LYS A 84 6.33 -5.60 -7.06
CA LYS A 84 7.54 -6.39 -6.87
C LYS A 84 8.60 -5.95 -7.88
N GLY A 85 9.35 -4.90 -7.53
CA GLY A 85 10.47 -4.41 -8.33
C GLY A 85 10.10 -3.87 -9.71
N SER A 86 8.90 -3.26 -9.83
CA SER A 86 8.39 -2.80 -11.12
C SER A 86 7.40 -1.67 -10.88
N SER A 87 7.13 -0.89 -11.93
CA SER A 87 6.08 0.12 -11.89
C SER A 87 4.69 -0.48 -12.11
N LYS A 88 4.59 -1.79 -12.38
CA LYS A 88 3.31 -2.46 -12.60
C LYS A 88 2.94 -3.29 -11.39
N PRO A 89 1.72 -3.11 -10.84
CA PRO A 89 1.30 -3.91 -9.68
C PRO A 89 1.10 -5.37 -10.06
N GLN A 90 1.46 -6.26 -9.15
CA GLN A 90 1.24 -7.70 -9.28
C GLN A 90 -0.19 -8.07 -8.88
N LYS A 91 -0.75 -7.36 -7.90
CA LYS A 91 -2.09 -7.59 -7.38
C LYS A 91 -2.74 -6.28 -6.99
N THR A 92 -4.07 -6.24 -7.11
CA THR A 92 -4.90 -5.10 -6.73
C THR A 92 -6.02 -5.60 -5.85
N PHE A 93 -6.23 -4.93 -4.72
CA PHE A 93 -7.34 -5.18 -3.81
C PHE A 93 -8.19 -3.92 -3.73
N VAL A 94 -9.48 -4.03 -3.99
CA VAL A 94 -10.41 -2.90 -3.94
C VAL A 94 -11.27 -3.03 -2.70
N GLY A 95 -11.33 -1.96 -1.91
CA GLY A 95 -12.12 -1.91 -0.69
C GLY A 95 -11.39 -2.47 0.51
N VAL A 96 -12.11 -2.64 1.63
CA VAL A 96 -11.54 -3.17 2.87
C VAL A 96 -11.24 -4.65 2.67
N THR A 97 -9.98 -5.01 2.81
CA THR A 97 -9.50 -6.37 2.58
C THR A 97 -9.02 -6.95 3.90
N SER A 98 -9.27 -8.24 4.14
CA SER A 98 -8.89 -8.88 5.38
C SER A 98 -7.38 -9.07 5.48
N GLU A 99 -6.90 -9.11 6.73
CA GLU A 99 -5.49 -9.39 7.00
C GLU A 99 -5.06 -10.72 6.38
N ASN A 100 -5.89 -11.75 6.54
CA ASN A 100 -5.58 -13.09 6.02
C ASN A 100 -5.38 -13.07 4.51
N GLU A 101 -6.22 -12.33 3.79
CA GLU A 101 -6.12 -12.26 2.33
C GLU A 101 -4.84 -11.55 1.90
N LEU A 102 -4.51 -10.44 2.56
CA LEU A 102 -3.27 -9.71 2.28
C LEU A 102 -2.04 -10.57 2.58
N VAL A 103 -2.01 -11.20 3.74
CA VAL A 103 -0.89 -12.06 4.16
C VAL A 103 -0.70 -13.22 3.19
N LYS A 104 -1.79 -13.89 2.82
CA LYS A 104 -1.73 -15.03 1.90
C LYS A 104 -1.16 -14.60 0.55
N THR A 105 -1.60 -13.47 0.03
CA THR A 105 -1.11 -12.97 -1.26
C THR A 105 0.36 -12.57 -1.19
N ILE A 106 0.75 -11.88 -0.13
CA ILE A 106 2.15 -11.49 0.06
C ILE A 106 3.04 -12.74 0.10
N ASN A 107 2.65 -13.74 0.88
CA ASN A 107 3.43 -14.98 1.00
C ASN A 107 3.59 -15.69 -0.35
N SER A 108 2.62 -15.57 -1.23
CA SER A 108 2.70 -16.19 -2.56
C SER A 108 3.75 -15.54 -3.45
N LEU A 109 4.21 -14.33 -3.12
CA LEU A 109 5.21 -13.60 -3.91
C LEU A 109 6.59 -13.59 -3.27
N LEU A 110 6.73 -14.10 -2.06
CA LEU A 110 8.02 -14.14 -1.38
C LEU A 110 8.85 -15.34 -1.78
#